data_60a56b2931444412439568fe2e924f61
#
_entry.id   60a56b2931444412439568fe2e924f61
#
_cell.length_a   1.000
_cell.length_b   1.000
_cell.length_c   1.000
_cell.angle_alpha   90.00
_cell.angle_beta   90.00
_cell.angle_gamma   90.00
#
_symmetry.space_group_name_H-M   'P 1'
#
loop_
_entity.id
_entity.type
_entity.pdbx_description
1 polymer ?
#
loop_
_entity_poly.entity_id
_entity_poly.type
_entity_poly.pdbx_seq_one_letter_code
_entity_poly.pdbx_strand_id
1 'polypeptide(L)'
;MNNLYRKFNSFSGIKIKSKYDLTEFKNNLESILLDKKNLESLDKNSLSILEYIKKDLFDKKKDKSERPSFVLSPHVVKEIQSIESHQMPRYLVHRYRYEIYPQIRKFDDFPPYLQIEPTSICNYRCVFCFETDKTFTDKKNGHMGQMTLDLFKKVIDQAESNIEFISLASRGEPLACPDIVKMLEYTTGKFLNLKLNTNA
;
A
#
# COMPACT_ATOMS: atom_id res chain seq x y z
N MET A 1 35.33 -3.82 -13.96
CA MET A 1 34.06 -3.21 -14.43
C MET A 1 32.93 -4.08 -13.91
N ASN A 2 32.14 -3.53 -13.02
CA ASN A 2 31.16 -4.28 -12.22
C ASN A 2 30.00 -4.73 -13.09
N ASN A 3 29.89 -6.04 -13.30
CA ASN A 3 28.64 -6.66 -13.72
C ASN A 3 27.63 -6.53 -12.57
N LEU A 4 26.96 -5.40 -12.53
CA LEU A 4 25.80 -5.24 -11.66
C LEU A 4 24.78 -6.31 -12.04
N TYR A 5 24.47 -7.18 -11.09
CA TYR A 5 23.42 -8.18 -11.20
C TYR A 5 22.13 -7.51 -11.66
N ARG A 6 21.77 -7.69 -12.92
CA ARG A 6 20.46 -7.28 -13.44
C ARG A 6 19.47 -8.39 -13.12
N LYS A 7 18.59 -8.10 -12.19
CA LYS A 7 17.49 -8.99 -11.84
C LYS A 7 16.63 -9.22 -13.07
N PHE A 8 16.77 -10.40 -13.70
CA PHE A 8 15.89 -10.85 -14.78
C PHE A 8 14.47 -10.92 -14.23
N ASN A 9 13.48 -10.30 -14.91
CA ASN A 9 12.08 -10.23 -14.48
C ASN A 9 11.80 -9.45 -13.20
N SER A 10 12.54 -8.38 -12.92
CA SER A 10 12.07 -7.41 -11.92
C SER A 10 10.75 -6.78 -12.40
N PHE A 11 9.88 -6.39 -11.46
CA PHE A 11 8.60 -5.72 -11.76
C PHE A 11 8.75 -4.51 -12.70
N SER A 12 9.88 -3.82 -12.66
CA SER A 12 10.23 -2.74 -13.58
C SER A 12 10.52 -3.20 -15.02
N GLY A 13 10.78 -4.49 -15.23
CA GLY A 13 11.04 -5.09 -16.55
C GLY A 13 9.84 -5.81 -17.15
N ILE A 14 8.74 -5.93 -16.43
CA ILE A 14 7.50 -6.47 -16.96
C ILE A 14 6.92 -5.43 -17.93
N LYS A 15 7.30 -5.56 -19.20
CA LYS A 15 6.53 -4.91 -20.26
C LYS A 15 5.13 -5.50 -20.14
N ILE A 16 4.15 -4.67 -19.79
CA ILE A 16 2.77 -5.04 -20.04
C ILE A 16 2.70 -5.27 -21.55
N LYS A 17 2.66 -6.51 -21.96
CA LYS A 17 2.06 -6.87 -23.26
C LYS A 17 0.58 -6.55 -23.08
N SER A 18 0.27 -5.26 -23.14
CA SER A 18 -1.08 -4.80 -22.95
C SER A 18 -1.88 -5.21 -24.17
N LYS A 19 -2.78 -6.17 -23.95
CA LYS A 19 -4.00 -6.29 -24.74
C LYS A 19 -4.93 -5.09 -24.51
N TYR A 20 -4.53 -4.15 -23.65
CA TYR A 20 -5.34 -3.02 -23.24
C TYR A 20 -4.79 -1.74 -23.87
N ASP A 21 -5.64 -1.04 -24.57
CA ASP A 21 -5.36 0.31 -25.04
C ASP A 21 -5.29 1.22 -23.80
N LEU A 22 -4.07 1.68 -23.50
CA LEU A 22 -3.82 2.63 -22.40
C LEU A 22 -4.66 3.91 -22.57
N THR A 23 -5.07 4.23 -23.77
CA THR A 23 -5.88 5.39 -24.09
C THR A 23 -7.32 5.18 -23.62
N GLU A 24 -7.90 4.04 -23.94
CA GLU A 24 -9.24 3.66 -23.47
C GLU A 24 -9.29 3.58 -21.94
N PHE A 25 -8.28 2.95 -21.33
CA PHE A 25 -8.16 2.89 -19.88
C PHE A 25 -8.09 4.29 -19.23
N LYS A 26 -7.29 5.20 -19.81
CA LYS A 26 -7.19 6.58 -19.31
C LYS A 26 -8.50 7.35 -19.46
N ASN A 27 -9.19 7.21 -20.58
CA ASN A 27 -10.48 7.86 -20.81
C ASN A 27 -11.53 7.38 -19.79
N ASN A 28 -11.59 6.08 -19.54
CA ASN A 28 -12.47 5.52 -18.53
C ASN A 28 -12.11 6.03 -17.11
N LEU A 29 -10.83 6.04 -16.76
CA LEU A 29 -10.37 6.56 -15.49
C LEU A 29 -10.72 8.06 -15.33
N GLU A 30 -10.54 8.85 -16.38
CA GLU A 30 -10.90 10.27 -16.37
C GLU A 30 -12.40 10.47 -16.08
N SER A 31 -13.26 9.69 -16.73
CA SER A 31 -14.70 9.75 -16.49
C SER A 31 -15.08 9.41 -15.04
N ILE A 32 -14.42 8.42 -14.45
CA ILE A 32 -14.62 8.04 -13.04
C ILE A 32 -14.18 9.15 -12.09
N LEU A 33 -13.09 9.84 -12.38
CA LEU A 33 -12.57 10.96 -11.58
C LEU A 33 -13.36 12.27 -11.76
N LEU A 34 -14.23 12.35 -12.76
CA LEU A 34 -15.14 13.48 -12.97
C LEU A 34 -16.52 13.24 -12.34
N ASP A 35 -16.87 12.00 -12.04
CA ASP A 35 -18.15 11.68 -11.39
C ASP A 35 -18.14 12.09 -9.92
N LYS A 36 -18.99 13.07 -9.58
CA LYS A 36 -19.10 13.61 -8.22
C LYS A 36 -19.45 12.56 -7.18
N LYS A 37 -20.23 11.53 -7.53
CA LYS A 37 -20.59 10.45 -6.61
C LYS A 37 -19.37 9.70 -6.09
N ASN A 38 -18.37 9.52 -6.95
CA ASN A 38 -17.12 8.83 -6.56
C ASN A 38 -16.23 9.70 -5.66
N LEU A 39 -16.52 10.98 -5.52
CA LEU A 39 -15.72 11.95 -4.78
C LEU A 39 -16.34 12.34 -3.43
N GLU A 40 -17.59 11.98 -3.18
CA GLU A 40 -18.35 12.41 -1.98
C GLU A 40 -17.69 12.00 -0.64
N SER A 41 -16.99 10.88 -0.63
CA SER A 41 -16.31 10.38 0.58
C SER A 41 -14.93 10.99 0.83
N LEU A 42 -14.44 11.86 -0.07
CA LEU A 42 -13.10 12.42 0.02
C LEU A 42 -13.08 13.75 0.76
N ASP A 43 -12.08 13.93 1.61
CA ASP A 43 -11.81 15.21 2.25
C ASP A 43 -11.19 16.24 1.28
N LYS A 44 -11.08 17.49 1.74
CA LYS A 44 -10.54 18.59 0.94
C LYS A 44 -9.08 18.37 0.49
N ASN A 45 -8.26 17.72 1.34
CA ASN A 45 -6.86 17.43 1.00
C ASN A 45 -6.78 16.36 -0.10
N SER A 46 -7.57 15.29 0.02
CA SER A 46 -7.68 14.24 -0.99
C SER A 46 -8.17 14.77 -2.33
N LEU A 47 -9.17 15.67 -2.33
CA LEU A 47 -9.64 16.34 -3.55
C LEU A 47 -8.54 17.19 -4.20
N SER A 48 -7.76 17.93 -3.40
CA SER A 48 -6.61 18.69 -3.91
C SER A 48 -5.55 17.78 -4.54
N ILE A 49 -5.28 16.62 -3.93
CA ILE A 49 -4.36 15.62 -4.48
C ILE A 49 -4.89 15.08 -5.82
N LEU A 50 -6.18 14.81 -5.94
CA LEU A 50 -6.78 14.35 -7.20
C LEU A 50 -6.61 15.37 -8.32
N GLU A 51 -6.68 16.66 -8.04
CA GLU A 51 -6.42 17.69 -9.06
C GLU A 51 -4.96 17.63 -9.57
N TYR A 52 -3.98 17.38 -8.69
CA TYR A 52 -2.61 17.13 -9.14
C TYR A 52 -2.50 15.86 -9.99
N ILE A 53 -3.17 14.77 -9.59
CA ILE A 53 -3.18 13.52 -10.35
C ILE A 53 -3.80 13.73 -11.74
N LYS A 54 -4.95 14.41 -11.83
CA LYS A 54 -5.61 14.74 -13.10
C LYS A 54 -4.69 15.54 -14.01
N LYS A 55 -4.04 16.58 -13.46
CA LYS A 55 -3.07 17.39 -14.21
C LYS A 55 -1.92 16.54 -14.74
N ASP A 56 -1.36 15.66 -13.93
CA ASP A 56 -0.23 14.81 -14.32
C ASP A 56 -0.60 13.76 -15.38
N LEU A 57 -1.82 13.21 -15.32
CA LEU A 57 -2.24 12.11 -16.18
C LEU A 57 -2.86 12.55 -17.50
N PHE A 58 -3.61 13.66 -17.50
CA PHE A 58 -4.49 14.03 -18.62
C PHE A 58 -4.09 15.34 -19.28
N ASP A 59 -3.33 16.21 -18.60
CA ASP A 59 -2.92 17.48 -19.20
C ASP A 59 -1.85 17.27 -20.27
N LYS A 60 -2.15 17.70 -21.51
CA LYS A 60 -1.21 17.56 -22.65
C LYS A 60 -0.04 18.53 -22.55
N LYS A 61 -0.19 19.65 -21.86
CA LYS A 61 0.89 20.60 -21.58
C LYS A 61 1.60 20.14 -20.31
N LYS A 62 2.63 19.33 -20.46
CA LYS A 62 3.56 19.06 -19.35
C LYS A 62 4.19 20.38 -18.97
N ASP A 63 3.61 21.01 -17.98
CA ASP A 63 4.30 22.07 -17.26
C ASP A 63 5.61 21.47 -16.72
N LYS A 64 6.74 22.09 -16.97
CA LYS A 64 8.04 21.70 -16.39
C LYS A 64 8.02 22.12 -14.92
N SER A 65 7.06 21.55 -14.14
CA SER A 65 7.05 21.76 -12.72
C SER A 65 8.25 21.04 -12.13
N GLU A 66 8.95 21.68 -11.20
CA GLU A 66 10.10 21.09 -10.50
C GLU A 66 9.72 19.87 -9.63
N ARG A 67 8.41 19.59 -9.47
CA ARG A 67 7.94 18.45 -8.70
C ARG A 67 7.86 17.17 -9.54
N PRO A 68 8.08 15.99 -8.93
CA PRO A 68 7.85 14.71 -9.59
C PRO A 68 6.39 14.59 -10.04
N SER A 69 6.18 14.07 -11.25
CA SER A 69 4.84 13.81 -11.77
C SER A 69 4.36 12.42 -11.39
N PHE A 70 3.09 12.30 -11.03
CA PHE A 70 2.46 11.01 -10.82
C PHE A 70 2.28 10.29 -12.17
N VAL A 71 2.66 9.00 -12.22
CA VAL A 71 2.56 8.18 -13.41
C VAL A 71 1.86 6.86 -13.13
N LEU A 72 1.04 6.42 -14.07
CA LEU A 72 0.43 5.08 -14.01
C LEU A 72 1.48 4.04 -14.38
N SER A 73 2.18 3.54 -13.36
CA SER A 73 3.06 2.39 -13.56
C SER A 73 2.25 1.13 -13.92
N PRO A 74 2.87 0.13 -14.57
CA PRO A 74 2.20 -1.13 -14.88
C PRO A 74 1.54 -1.80 -13.68
N HIS A 75 2.16 -1.68 -12.52
CA HIS A 75 1.64 -2.20 -11.27
C HIS A 75 0.36 -1.46 -10.83
N VAL A 76 0.39 -0.14 -10.86
CA VAL A 76 -0.78 0.71 -10.54
C VAL A 76 -1.95 0.43 -11.47
N VAL A 77 -1.70 0.32 -12.78
CA VAL A 77 -2.75 -0.03 -13.77
C VAL A 77 -3.40 -1.38 -13.44
N LYS A 78 -2.60 -2.38 -13.10
CA LYS A 78 -3.10 -3.72 -12.76
C LYS A 78 -3.92 -3.69 -11.45
N GLU A 79 -3.49 -2.95 -10.45
CA GLU A 79 -4.23 -2.81 -9.20
C GLU A 79 -5.56 -2.09 -9.41
N ILE A 80 -5.58 -0.99 -10.16
CA ILE A 80 -6.81 -0.24 -10.47
C ILE A 80 -7.86 -1.13 -11.15
N GLN A 81 -7.44 -2.04 -12.03
CA GLN A 81 -8.36 -2.96 -12.71
C GLN A 81 -9.07 -3.95 -11.78
N SER A 82 -8.55 -4.16 -10.57
CA SER A 82 -9.17 -5.02 -9.56
C SER A 82 -10.00 -4.26 -8.50
N ILE A 83 -10.06 -2.94 -8.63
CA ILE A 83 -10.75 -2.04 -7.69
C ILE A 83 -12.04 -1.55 -8.32
N GLU A 84 -13.11 -1.44 -7.53
CA GLU A 84 -14.38 -0.90 -7.98
C GLU A 84 -14.28 0.60 -8.27
N SER A 85 -15.06 1.08 -9.25
CA SER A 85 -14.96 2.45 -9.75
C SER A 85 -15.07 3.52 -8.65
N HIS A 86 -15.95 3.32 -7.68
CA HIS A 86 -16.12 4.26 -6.57
C HIS A 86 -14.93 4.30 -5.60
N GLN A 87 -14.08 3.27 -5.60
CA GLN A 87 -12.89 3.19 -4.76
C GLN A 87 -11.63 3.74 -5.44
N MET A 88 -11.66 3.91 -6.77
CA MET A 88 -10.49 4.35 -7.53
C MET A 88 -9.93 5.71 -7.09
N PRO A 89 -10.75 6.73 -6.78
CA PRO A 89 -10.23 8.00 -6.30
C PRO A 89 -9.43 7.87 -4.99
N ARG A 90 -9.95 7.13 -4.01
CA ARG A 90 -9.24 6.83 -2.76
C ARG A 90 -7.92 6.11 -3.00
N TYR A 91 -7.93 5.10 -3.87
CA TYR A 91 -6.74 4.38 -4.26
C TYR A 91 -5.68 5.30 -4.89
N LEU A 92 -6.07 6.17 -5.81
CA LEU A 92 -5.13 7.08 -6.47
C LEU A 92 -4.54 8.11 -5.51
N VAL A 93 -5.35 8.65 -4.59
CA VAL A 93 -4.86 9.53 -3.51
C VAL A 93 -3.82 8.81 -2.66
N HIS A 94 -4.10 7.57 -2.25
CA HIS A 94 -3.15 6.74 -1.53
C HIS A 94 -1.85 6.54 -2.31
N ARG A 95 -1.93 6.18 -3.60
CA ARG A 95 -0.74 5.99 -4.44
C ARG A 95 0.07 7.26 -4.61
N TYR A 96 -0.58 8.40 -4.77
CA TYR A 96 0.09 9.69 -4.84
C TYR A 96 0.86 10.01 -3.54
N ARG A 97 0.21 9.82 -2.39
CA ARG A 97 0.85 10.01 -1.08
C ARG A 97 2.05 9.06 -0.91
N TYR A 98 1.91 7.82 -1.30
CA TYR A 98 2.96 6.81 -1.21
C TYR A 98 4.15 7.08 -2.15
N GLU A 99 3.90 7.51 -3.39
CA GLU A 99 4.94 7.67 -4.41
C GLU A 99 5.55 9.07 -4.45
N ILE A 100 4.74 10.11 -4.31
CA ILE A 100 5.18 11.50 -4.52
C ILE A 100 5.66 12.16 -3.22
N TYR A 101 4.95 11.98 -2.10
CA TYR A 101 5.32 12.65 -0.86
C TYR A 101 6.75 12.37 -0.39
N PRO A 102 7.26 11.13 -0.45
CA PRO A 102 8.67 10.88 -0.11
C PRO A 102 9.66 11.60 -1.02
N GLN A 103 9.34 11.73 -2.30
CA GLN A 103 10.22 12.41 -3.27
C GLN A 103 10.33 13.91 -3.02
N ILE A 104 9.24 14.53 -2.57
CA ILE A 104 9.21 15.96 -2.22
C ILE A 104 9.42 16.21 -0.72
N ARG A 105 9.75 15.17 0.05
CA ARG A 105 9.94 15.21 1.50
C ARG A 105 8.76 15.85 2.25
N LYS A 106 7.53 15.59 1.76
CA LYS A 106 6.31 16.03 2.41
C LYS A 106 5.92 15.01 3.47
N PHE A 107 5.74 15.47 4.70
CA PHE A 107 5.14 14.68 5.78
C PHE A 107 3.62 14.80 5.71
N ASP A 108 2.96 13.73 6.13
CA ASP A 108 1.52 13.64 6.21
C ASP A 108 1.11 13.33 7.65
N ASP A 109 -0.14 13.61 8.02
CA ASP A 109 -0.65 13.35 9.37
C ASP A 109 -0.70 11.83 9.65
N PHE A 110 -0.91 11.03 8.62
CA PHE A 110 -0.89 9.58 8.69
C PHE A 110 0.04 8.98 7.64
N PRO A 111 0.73 7.86 7.95
CA PRO A 111 1.51 7.15 6.95
C PRO A 111 0.57 6.59 5.86
N PRO A 112 0.99 6.59 4.59
CA PRO A 112 0.16 6.03 3.52
C PRO A 112 0.01 4.50 3.60
N TYR A 113 0.83 3.83 4.40
CA TYR A 113 0.89 2.39 4.56
C TYR A 113 1.24 2.03 6.00
N LEU A 114 0.52 1.09 6.58
CA LEU A 114 0.76 0.61 7.93
C LEU A 114 1.15 -0.88 7.92
N GLN A 115 2.27 -1.19 8.54
CA GLN A 115 2.70 -2.56 8.78
C GLN A 115 2.55 -2.88 10.26
N ILE A 116 1.79 -3.94 10.56
CA ILE A 116 1.50 -4.41 11.91
C ILE A 116 2.11 -5.80 12.08
N GLU A 117 2.79 -6.04 13.18
CA GLU A 117 3.30 -7.33 13.57
C GLU A 117 2.38 -7.96 14.63
N PRO A 118 1.49 -8.91 14.27
CA PRO A 118 0.58 -9.54 15.23
C PRO A 118 1.32 -10.39 16.27
N THR A 119 2.44 -10.99 15.88
CA THR A 119 3.31 -11.79 16.74
C THR A 119 4.72 -11.81 16.17
N SER A 120 5.70 -11.82 17.06
CA SER A 120 7.10 -12.08 16.72
C SER A 120 7.46 -13.58 16.79
N ILE A 121 6.50 -14.45 17.08
CA ILE A 121 6.71 -15.89 17.14
C ILE A 121 6.58 -16.49 15.75
N CYS A 122 7.54 -17.29 15.33
CA CYS A 122 7.52 -18.01 14.06
C CYS A 122 7.84 -19.49 14.28
N ASN A 123 7.14 -20.35 13.54
CA ASN A 123 7.40 -21.82 13.52
C ASN A 123 8.56 -22.17 12.59
N TYR A 124 9.06 -21.25 11.75
CA TYR A 124 10.20 -21.45 10.85
C TYR A 124 11.46 -20.69 11.34
N ARG A 125 12.59 -21.08 10.76
CA ARG A 125 13.91 -20.45 10.94
C ARG A 125 14.59 -20.33 9.58
N CYS A 126 13.99 -19.52 8.70
CA CYS A 126 14.52 -19.29 7.36
C CYS A 126 15.90 -18.65 7.44
N VAL A 127 16.88 -19.20 6.72
CA VAL A 127 18.30 -18.81 6.80
C VAL A 127 18.58 -17.34 6.47
N PHE A 128 17.67 -16.68 5.75
CA PHE A 128 17.76 -15.27 5.39
C PHE A 128 16.95 -14.35 6.32
N CYS A 129 16.27 -14.92 7.31
CA CYS A 129 15.41 -14.16 8.22
C CYS A 129 16.20 -13.77 9.48
N PHE A 130 16.01 -12.54 9.96
CA PHE A 130 16.62 -12.08 11.20
C PHE A 130 16.11 -12.83 12.45
N GLU A 131 15.05 -13.62 12.34
CA GLU A 131 14.62 -14.58 13.38
C GLU A 131 15.67 -15.67 13.69
N THR A 132 16.69 -15.83 12.85
CA THR A 132 17.85 -16.70 13.15
C THR A 132 18.81 -16.07 14.14
N ASP A 133 18.78 -14.74 14.30
CA ASP A 133 19.59 -14.03 15.27
C ASP A 133 19.00 -14.18 16.68
N LYS A 134 19.79 -14.78 17.58
CA LYS A 134 19.38 -15.02 18.96
C LYS A 134 19.14 -13.74 19.74
N THR A 135 19.72 -12.62 19.36
CA THR A 135 19.46 -11.33 20.01
C THR A 135 17.99 -10.93 19.90
N PHE A 136 17.31 -11.28 18.78
CA PHE A 136 15.90 -11.02 18.57
C PHE A 136 14.97 -12.09 19.12
N THR A 137 15.45 -13.35 19.21
CA THR A 137 14.60 -14.49 19.57
C THR A 137 14.80 -14.98 21.01
N ASP A 138 15.78 -14.45 21.74
CA ASP A 138 15.92 -14.72 23.18
C ASP A 138 14.85 -13.93 23.94
N LYS A 139 13.97 -14.67 24.63
CA LYS A 139 12.89 -14.09 25.45
C LYS A 139 13.40 -13.12 26.52
N LYS A 140 14.63 -13.31 27.00
CA LYS A 140 15.25 -12.44 28.02
C LYS A 140 15.50 -11.03 27.51
N ASN A 141 15.62 -10.85 26.19
CA ASN A 141 15.86 -9.53 25.59
C ASN A 141 14.56 -8.71 25.39
N GLY A 142 13.39 -9.28 25.68
CA GLY A 142 12.11 -8.57 25.61
C GLY A 142 11.60 -8.26 24.21
N HIS A 143 12.24 -8.84 23.17
CA HIS A 143 11.85 -8.58 21.76
C HIS A 143 10.77 -9.54 21.23
N MET A 144 10.41 -10.55 22.01
CA MET A 144 9.41 -11.54 21.64
C MET A 144 8.07 -11.22 22.30
N GLY A 145 6.99 -11.23 21.51
CA GLY A 145 5.67 -10.94 22.03
C GLY A 145 4.55 -11.25 21.05
N GLN A 146 3.34 -11.05 21.54
CA GLN A 146 2.12 -11.16 20.76
C GLN A 146 1.28 -9.91 21.03
N MET A 147 0.72 -9.34 19.98
CA MET A 147 -0.21 -8.23 20.09
C MET A 147 -1.55 -8.74 20.62
N THR A 148 -2.12 -8.06 21.60
CA THR A 148 -3.47 -8.36 22.06
C THR A 148 -4.50 -7.85 21.07
N LEU A 149 -5.67 -8.49 21.02
CA LEU A 149 -6.77 -8.05 20.15
C LEU A 149 -7.20 -6.60 20.47
N ASP A 150 -7.19 -6.21 21.73
CA ASP A 150 -7.58 -4.85 22.16
C ASP A 150 -6.59 -3.79 21.68
N LEU A 151 -5.29 -4.09 21.74
CA LEU A 151 -4.27 -3.19 21.19
C LEU A 151 -4.41 -3.09 19.67
N PHE A 152 -4.62 -4.22 19.00
CA PHE A 152 -4.84 -4.26 17.56
C PHE A 152 -6.03 -3.39 17.17
N LYS A 153 -7.18 -3.56 17.82
CA LYS A 153 -8.38 -2.73 17.59
C LYS A 153 -8.10 -1.25 17.73
N LYS A 154 -7.41 -0.84 18.79
CA LYS A 154 -7.04 0.58 18.99
C LYS A 154 -6.20 1.13 17.84
N VAL A 155 -5.29 0.34 17.28
CA VAL A 155 -4.48 0.74 16.13
C VAL A 155 -5.33 0.84 14.88
N ILE A 156 -6.19 -0.14 14.64
CA ILE A 156 -7.09 -0.16 13.48
C ILE A 156 -8.08 1.01 13.51
N ASP A 157 -8.66 1.33 14.67
CA ASP A 157 -9.61 2.43 14.82
C ASP A 157 -8.98 3.79 14.51
N GLN A 158 -7.69 3.97 14.82
CA GLN A 158 -6.94 5.18 14.44
C GLN A 158 -6.58 5.20 12.96
N ALA A 159 -6.37 4.02 12.36
CA ALA A 159 -5.98 3.89 10.96
C ALA A 159 -7.18 4.00 10.00
N GLU A 160 -8.37 3.58 10.44
CA GLU A 160 -9.59 3.59 9.64
C GLU A 160 -9.89 5.01 9.13
N SER A 161 -10.25 5.14 7.87
CA SER A 161 -10.47 6.40 7.14
C SER A 161 -9.22 7.26 6.89
N ASN A 162 -8.08 6.93 7.46
CA ASN A 162 -6.82 7.67 7.29
C ASN A 162 -5.80 6.91 6.43
N ILE A 163 -5.86 5.59 6.46
CA ILE A 163 -4.93 4.68 5.78
C ILE A 163 -5.75 3.72 4.93
N GLU A 164 -5.29 3.46 3.71
CA GLU A 164 -6.00 2.59 2.76
C GLU A 164 -5.37 1.20 2.65
N PHE A 165 -4.10 1.07 3.04
CA PHE A 165 -3.34 -0.17 2.88
C PHE A 165 -2.67 -0.56 4.18
N ILE A 166 -2.95 -1.78 4.63
CA ILE A 166 -2.27 -2.36 5.79
C ILE A 166 -1.65 -3.71 5.45
N SER A 167 -0.65 -4.09 6.22
CA SER A 167 -0.02 -5.41 6.12
C SER A 167 0.14 -6.02 7.50
N LEU A 168 -0.29 -7.26 7.64
CA LEU A 168 0.03 -8.09 8.79
C LEU A 168 1.28 -8.91 8.44
N ALA A 169 2.43 -8.35 8.76
CA ALA A 169 3.73 -8.88 8.39
C ALA A 169 4.80 -8.29 9.30
N SER A 170 5.98 -8.69 9.20
CA SER A 170 7.25 -8.29 9.76
C SER A 170 8.02 -9.51 10.25
N ARG A 171 8.33 -9.59 11.55
CA ARG A 171 8.84 -10.80 12.18
C ARG A 171 7.68 -11.76 12.43
N GLY A 172 8.04 -12.98 12.79
CA GLY A 172 7.05 -13.97 13.18
C GLY A 172 6.20 -14.49 12.01
N GLU A 173 5.31 -15.39 12.36
CA GLU A 173 4.31 -15.96 11.49
C GLU A 173 2.93 -15.43 11.93
N PRO A 174 2.24 -14.59 11.14
CA PRO A 174 0.96 -14.03 11.57
C PRO A 174 -0.09 -15.08 11.94
N LEU A 175 -0.11 -16.23 11.24
CA LEU A 175 -1.04 -17.32 11.54
C LEU A 175 -0.75 -18.04 12.86
N ALA A 176 0.43 -17.83 13.45
CA ALA A 176 0.74 -18.29 14.79
C ALA A 176 0.18 -17.38 15.92
N CYS A 177 -0.41 -16.24 15.56
CA CYS A 177 -1.09 -15.37 16.51
C CYS A 177 -2.47 -15.97 16.86
N PRO A 178 -2.78 -16.24 18.15
CA PRO A 178 -4.05 -16.87 18.53
C PRO A 178 -5.31 -16.08 18.13
N ASP A 179 -5.20 -14.76 18.08
CA ASP A 179 -6.33 -13.88 17.75
C ASP A 179 -6.35 -13.45 16.27
N ILE A 180 -5.53 -14.04 15.40
CA ILE A 180 -5.40 -13.59 14.01
C ILE A 180 -6.73 -13.59 13.26
N VAL A 181 -7.59 -14.59 13.46
CA VAL A 181 -8.91 -14.66 12.80
C VAL A 181 -9.77 -13.47 13.22
N LYS A 182 -9.85 -13.17 14.52
CA LYS A 182 -10.61 -12.01 15.03
C LYS A 182 -10.00 -10.67 14.54
N MET A 183 -8.68 -10.60 14.39
CA MET A 183 -7.99 -9.43 13.82
C MET A 183 -8.38 -9.23 12.36
N LEU A 184 -8.39 -10.30 11.55
CA LEU A 184 -8.81 -10.24 10.16
C LEU A 184 -10.29 -9.86 10.02
N GLU A 185 -11.16 -10.47 10.81
CA GLU A 185 -12.59 -10.13 10.86
C GLU A 185 -12.81 -8.66 11.19
N TYR A 186 -12.04 -8.13 12.17
CA TYR A 186 -12.15 -6.73 12.60
C TYR A 186 -11.74 -5.74 11.51
N THR A 187 -10.87 -6.12 10.59
CA THR A 187 -10.40 -5.27 9.49
C THR A 187 -11.31 -5.33 8.25
N THR A 188 -12.29 -6.22 8.23
CA THR A 188 -13.15 -6.42 7.05
C THR A 188 -13.88 -5.13 6.66
N GLY A 189 -13.72 -4.72 5.42
CA GLY A 189 -14.36 -3.53 4.85
C GLY A 189 -13.77 -2.18 5.25
N LYS A 190 -12.78 -2.14 6.16
CA LYS A 190 -12.19 -0.89 6.65
C LYS A 190 -11.11 -0.30 5.73
N PHE A 191 -10.44 -1.13 4.95
CA PHE A 191 -9.30 -0.77 4.11
C PHE A 191 -9.50 -1.23 2.67
N LEU A 192 -8.87 -0.56 1.71
CA LEU A 192 -8.88 -1.00 0.31
C LEU A 192 -8.07 -2.27 0.11
N ASN A 193 -7.01 -2.46 0.90
CA ASN A 193 -6.17 -3.65 0.81
C ASN A 193 -5.61 -4.04 2.17
N LEU A 194 -5.73 -5.33 2.47
CA LEU A 194 -5.03 -5.99 3.57
C LEU A 194 -4.13 -7.08 3.02
N LYS A 195 -2.83 -6.98 3.30
CA LYS A 195 -1.85 -7.98 2.93
C LYS A 195 -1.46 -8.81 4.14
N LEU A 196 -1.48 -10.12 3.98
CA LEU A 196 -0.96 -11.08 4.94
C LEU A 196 0.27 -11.79 4.35
N ASN A 197 1.41 -11.70 5.01
CA ASN A 197 2.58 -12.49 4.63
C ASN A 197 2.67 -13.70 5.57
N THR A 198 2.59 -14.89 5.02
CA THR A 198 2.62 -16.14 5.78
C THR A 198 3.50 -17.18 5.11
N ASN A 199 4.03 -18.07 5.89
CA ASN A 199 4.70 -19.29 5.41
C ASN A 199 3.72 -20.47 5.23
N ALA A 200 2.43 -20.24 5.52
CA ALA A 200 1.27 -21.14 5.45
C ALA A 200 1.40 -22.41 6.29
#